data_022c726bbe0abae9c5fed8162cfdc7b3
#
_entry.id   022c726bbe0abae9c5fed8162cfdc7b3
#
_cell.length_a   1.000
_cell.length_b   1.000
_cell.length_c   1.000
_cell.angle_alpha   90.00
_cell.angle_beta   90.00
_cell.angle_gamma   90.00
#
_symmetry.space_group_name_H-M   'P 1'
#
loop_
_entity.id
_entity.type
_entity.pdbx_description
1 polymer ?
#
loop_
_entity_poly.entity_id
_entity_poly.type
_entity_poly.pdbx_seq_one_letter_code
_entity_poly.pdbx_strand_id
1 'polypeptide(L)' 'MSEQSKPDWLALRRKISVREAAELNDFSEDTFRRRYPHLIKKVSPRRDAVELGDALSIGKSKT' A
#
# COMPACT_ATOMS: atom_id res chain seq x y z
N MET A 1 -4.11 -20.23 -19.02
CA MET A 1 -3.80 -20.16 -18.47
C MET A 1 -3.92 -19.86 -17.44
N SER A 2 -4.08 -20.01 -17.00
CA SER A 2 -4.36 -19.90 -15.97
C SER A 2 -3.63 -19.34 -15.10
N GLU A 3 -2.87 -18.88 -15.30
CA GLU A 3 -2.14 -18.35 -14.52
C GLU A 3 -2.70 -17.47 -13.72
N GLN A 4 -3.64 -17.04 -13.94
CA GLN A 4 -4.25 -16.17 -13.23
C GLN A 4 -4.92 -16.66 -12.15
N SER A 5 -4.71 -17.70 -11.71
CA SER A 5 -5.42 -18.18 -10.57
C SER A 5 -4.87 -17.69 -9.27
N LYS A 6 -4.10 -16.66 -9.22
CA LYS A 6 -3.66 -16.13 -7.97
C LYS A 6 -4.84 -15.65 -7.14
N PRO A 7 -4.88 -16.02 -5.86
CA PRO A 7 -5.95 -15.55 -4.99
C PRO A 7 -5.85 -14.05 -4.78
N ASP A 8 -6.99 -13.41 -4.51
CA ASP A 8 -7.00 -11.97 -4.30
C ASP A 8 -6.15 -11.55 -3.11
N TRP A 9 -6.07 -12.39 -2.07
CA TRP A 9 -5.30 -12.01 -0.91
C TRP A 9 -3.81 -11.89 -1.22
N LEU A 10 -3.33 -12.61 -2.22
CA LEU A 10 -1.93 -12.46 -2.61
C LEU A 10 -1.73 -11.10 -3.27
N ALA A 11 -2.68 -10.65 -4.06
CA ALA A 11 -2.59 -9.34 -4.66
C ALA A 11 -2.62 -8.26 -3.60
N LEU A 12 -3.41 -8.44 -2.55
CA LEU A 12 -3.50 -7.46 -1.50
C LEU A 12 -2.23 -7.40 -0.65
N ARG A 13 -1.44 -8.46 -0.65
CA ARG A 13 -0.19 -8.46 0.09
C ARG A 13 0.96 -7.92 -0.74
N ARG A 14 0.69 -7.58 -1.98
CA ARG A 14 1.72 -7.00 -2.84
C ARG A 14 2.18 -5.68 -2.25
N LYS A 15 3.48 -5.43 -2.35
CA LYS A 15 4.02 -4.19 -1.85
C LYS A 15 4.09 -3.15 -2.96
N ILE A 16 3.64 -1.95 -2.65
CA ILE A 16 3.68 -0.85 -3.60
C ILE A 16 4.47 0.28 -2.95
N SER A 17 4.87 1.25 -3.73
CA SER A 17 5.65 2.35 -3.20
C SER A 17 4.78 3.23 -2.33
N VAL A 18 5.39 3.99 -1.44
CA VAL A 18 4.66 4.92 -0.59
C VAL A 18 3.93 5.93 -1.47
N ARG A 19 4.57 6.34 -2.56
CA ARG A 19 3.96 7.28 -3.48
C ARG A 19 2.69 6.71 -4.10
N GLU A 20 2.73 5.46 -4.53
CA GLU A 20 1.55 4.83 -5.08
C GLU A 20 0.45 4.70 -4.05
N ALA A 21 0.80 4.32 -2.82
CA ALA A 21 -0.17 4.19 -1.76
C ALA A 21 -0.85 5.54 -1.48
N ALA A 22 -0.07 6.61 -1.51
CA ALA A 22 -0.63 7.94 -1.30
C ALA A 22 -1.59 8.31 -2.43
N GLU A 23 -1.18 8.02 -3.65
CA GLU A 23 -2.03 8.35 -4.80
C GLU A 23 -3.35 7.59 -4.78
N LEU A 24 -3.32 6.37 -4.33
CA LEU A 24 -4.55 5.59 -4.24
C LEU A 24 -5.55 6.24 -3.28
N ASN A 25 -5.07 7.02 -2.33
CA ASN A 25 -5.91 7.62 -1.32
C ASN A 25 -6.00 9.14 -1.47
N ASP A 26 -5.54 9.66 -2.60
CA ASP A 26 -5.59 11.09 -2.87
C ASP A 26 -4.78 11.91 -1.86
N PHE A 27 -3.73 11.33 -1.34
CA PHE A 27 -2.81 12.04 -0.45
C PHE A 27 -1.53 12.37 -1.19
N SER A 28 -0.79 13.34 -0.73
CA SER A 28 0.58 13.50 -1.17
C SER A 28 1.41 12.47 -0.39
N GLU A 29 2.59 12.17 -0.91
CA GLU A 29 3.46 11.22 -0.24
C GLU A 29 3.82 11.73 1.16
N ASP A 30 4.05 13.02 1.30
CA ASP A 30 4.39 13.59 2.58
C ASP A 30 3.24 13.40 3.58
N THR A 31 2.02 13.64 3.15
CA THR A 31 0.85 13.46 4.00
C THR A 31 0.72 11.99 4.42
N PHE A 32 0.94 11.08 3.49
CA PHE A 32 0.85 9.67 3.80
C PHE A 32 1.87 9.31 4.87
N ARG A 33 3.09 9.78 4.74
CA ARG A 33 4.14 9.47 5.70
C ARG A 33 3.84 10.03 7.09
N ARG A 34 3.14 11.15 7.14
CA ARG A 34 2.78 11.72 8.42
C ARG A 34 1.64 10.99 9.08
N ARG A 35 0.65 10.61 8.29
CA ARG A 35 -0.56 10.03 8.88
C ARG A 35 -0.46 8.54 9.11
N TYR A 36 0.26 7.84 8.25
CA TYR A 36 0.29 6.39 8.31
C TYR A 36 1.71 5.83 8.32
N PRO A 37 2.57 6.35 9.18
CA PRO A 37 3.94 5.84 9.21
C PRO A 37 3.98 4.36 9.62
N HIS A 38 3.00 3.92 10.39
CA HIS A 38 2.96 2.54 10.83
C HIS A 38 2.66 1.56 9.71
N LEU A 39 2.14 2.02 8.58
CA LEU A 39 1.89 1.15 7.45
C LEU A 39 3.10 1.04 6.53
N ILE A 40 4.07 1.91 6.70
CA ILE A 40 5.24 1.92 5.83
C ILE A 40 6.24 0.91 6.33
N LYS A 41 6.66 0.01 5.46
CA LYS A 41 7.60 -1.04 5.81
C LYS A 41 8.86 -0.88 5.00
N LYS A 42 9.99 -1.12 5.63
CA LYS A 42 11.25 -1.00 4.95
C LYS A 42 11.55 -2.32 4.26
N VAL A 43 11.63 -2.31 2.95
CA VAL A 43 11.91 -3.53 2.19
C VAL A 43 13.39 -3.63 1.83
N SER A 44 14.11 -2.53 1.93
CA SER A 44 15.57 -2.54 1.76
C SER A 44 16.09 -1.27 2.42
N PRO A 45 17.39 -1.14 2.57
CA PRO A 45 17.95 0.05 3.24
C PRO A 45 17.52 1.37 2.62
N ARG A 46 17.18 1.36 1.34
CA ARG A 46 16.81 2.60 0.68
C ARG A 46 15.39 2.62 0.17
N ARG A 47 14.60 1.59 0.44
CA ARG A 47 13.27 1.53 -0.11
C ARG A 47 12.24 1.27 0.95
N ASP A 48 11.20 2.05 0.92
CA ASP A 48 10.05 1.86 1.77
C ASP A 48 8.90 1.43 0.89
N ALA A 49 7.99 0.67 1.45
CA ALA A 49 6.83 0.19 0.71
C ALA A 49 5.64 0.03 1.63
N VAL A 50 4.47 -0.11 1.05
CA VAL A 50 3.24 -0.31 1.79
C VAL A 50 2.54 -1.50 1.16
N GLU A 51 1.91 -2.35 1.95
CA GLU A 51 1.13 -3.43 1.37
C GLU A 51 -0.12 -2.85 0.73
N LEU A 52 -0.46 -3.34 -0.44
CA LEU A 52 -1.61 -2.84 -1.17
C LEU A 52 -2.89 -2.95 -0.34
N GLY A 53 -3.06 -4.04 0.38
CA GLY A 53 -4.23 -4.22 1.24
C GLY A 53 -4.33 -3.15 2.30
N ASP A 54 -3.20 -2.77 2.90
CA ASP A 54 -3.19 -1.71 3.90
C ASP A 54 -3.57 -0.38 3.26
N ALA A 55 -3.04 -0.09 2.09
CA ALA A 55 -3.36 1.15 1.40
C ALA A 55 -4.83 1.24 1.05
N LEU A 56 -5.41 0.13 0.61
CA LEU A 56 -6.81 0.12 0.25
C LEU A 56 -7.72 0.22 1.48
N SER A 57 -7.29 -0.30 2.60
CA SER A 57 -8.12 -0.27 3.79
C SER A 57 -8.25 1.13 4.37
N ILE A 58 -7.34 2.03 4.06
CA ILE A 58 -7.45 3.41 4.51
C ILE A 58 -8.75 4.02 3.98
N GLY A 59 -9.04 3.81 2.70
CA GLY A 59 -10.24 4.35 2.12
C GLY A 59 -11.49 3.79 2.75
N LYS A 60 -11.47 2.51 3.10
CA LYS A 60 -12.63 1.91 3.70
C LYS A 60 -12.88 2.41 5.11
N SER A 61 -11.84 2.72 5.84
CA SER A 61 -12.03 3.13 7.20
C SER A 61 -12.58 4.54 7.30
N LYS A 62 -12.73 5.23 6.20
CA LYS A 62 -13.29 6.57 6.25
C LYS A 62 -14.78 6.57 6.27
N THR A 63 -15.41 5.50 5.98
CA THR A 63 -16.88 5.52 6.02
C THR A 63 -17.42 5.27 7.42
#